data_3f9488694c1b49f387b1a9043d981b0a
#
_entry.id   3f9488694c1b49f387b1a9043d981b0a
#
_cell.length_a   1.000
_cell.length_b   1.000
_cell.length_c   1.000
_cell.angle_alpha   90.00
_cell.angle_beta   90.00
_cell.angle_gamma   90.00
#
_symmetry.space_group_name_H-M   'P 1'
#
loop_
_entity.id
_entity.type
_entity.pdbx_description
1 polymer ?
#
loop_
_entity_poly.entity_id
_entity_poly.type
_entity_poly.pdbx_seq_one_letter_code
_entity_poly.pdbx_strand_id
1 'polypeptide(L)'
;EMLRSLVGSEMCIRDSRKLKVEVPLDEAGNIAFHFINAQYDNPSNSQNLIIAHAVSAVLDIVKYTLGLTYNEDSLSYSRYVTHIRLFVQRLVSHNQLPEDTSPLLYDQIAPVCQKEFACVDKIQIYVSEQFQTQITNQERLYLALHIHRILEDQS
;
A
#
# COMPACT_ATOMS: atom_id res chain seq x y z
N GLU A 1 13.90 -26.34 5.17
CA GLU A 1 13.82 -25.82 3.81
C GLU A 1 12.41 -25.41 3.40
N MET A 2 11.44 -26.17 3.77
CA MET A 2 10.04 -25.84 3.53
C MET A 2 9.57 -24.60 4.28
N LEU A 3 10.21 -24.26 5.38
CA LEU A 3 9.91 -23.09 6.19
C LEU A 3 10.34 -21.77 5.53
N ARG A 4 11.24 -21.80 4.57
CA ARG A 4 11.59 -20.64 3.76
C ARG A 4 10.48 -20.22 2.82
N SER A 5 9.62 -21.13 2.49
CA SER A 5 8.48 -20.89 1.60
C SER A 5 7.36 -20.08 2.24
N LEU A 6 7.51 -19.70 3.50
CA LEU A 6 6.67 -18.68 4.14
C LEU A 6 6.84 -17.29 3.52
N VAL A 7 7.90 -17.09 2.78
CA VAL A 7 7.99 -15.99 1.82
C VAL A 7 7.18 -16.42 0.59
N GLY A 8 5.97 -15.92 0.47
CA GLY A 8 4.90 -16.36 -0.42
C GLY A 8 5.26 -16.76 -1.86
N SER A 9 6.39 -16.31 -2.40
CA SER A 9 6.86 -16.67 -3.74
C SER A 9 7.29 -18.13 -3.87
N GLU A 10 7.93 -18.71 -2.86
CA GLU A 10 8.35 -20.13 -2.92
C GLU A 10 7.17 -21.07 -2.75
N MET A 11 6.19 -20.73 -1.90
CA MET A 11 4.96 -21.51 -1.79
C MET A 11 4.16 -21.54 -3.09
N CYS A 12 4.09 -20.42 -3.78
CA CYS A 12 3.40 -20.33 -5.06
C CYS A 12 4.11 -21.10 -6.17
N ILE A 13 5.43 -21.09 -6.22
CA ILE A 13 6.23 -21.90 -7.15
C ILE A 13 5.98 -23.38 -6.87
N ARG A 14 5.90 -23.77 -5.62
CA ARG A 14 5.64 -25.16 -5.23
C ARG A 14 4.23 -25.58 -5.58
N ASP A 15 3.23 -24.75 -5.34
CA ASP A 15 1.83 -25.02 -5.69
C ASP A 15 1.64 -25.06 -7.20
N SER A 16 2.31 -24.20 -7.95
CA SER A 16 2.34 -24.24 -9.41
C SER A 16 2.93 -25.55 -9.93
N ARG A 17 3.98 -26.06 -9.31
CA ARG A 17 4.58 -27.35 -9.66
C ARG A 17 3.67 -28.54 -9.34
N LYS A 18 2.98 -28.50 -8.19
CA LYS A 18 2.04 -29.54 -7.75
C LYS A 18 0.80 -29.61 -8.64
N LEU A 19 0.28 -28.45 -9.02
CA LEU A 19 -0.94 -28.31 -9.80
C LEU A 19 -0.69 -28.27 -11.30
N LYS A 20 0.59 -28.21 -11.71
CA LYS A 20 1.00 -27.99 -13.12
C LYS A 20 0.35 -26.76 -13.75
N VAL A 21 0.13 -25.73 -12.93
CA VAL A 21 -0.46 -24.46 -13.31
C VAL A 21 0.59 -23.37 -13.08
N GLU A 22 0.84 -22.54 -14.07
CA GLU A 22 1.66 -21.36 -13.92
C GLU A 22 0.86 -20.27 -13.22
N VAL A 23 1.32 -19.85 -12.03
CA VAL A 23 0.69 -18.80 -11.25
C VAL A 23 1.45 -17.50 -11.49
N PRO A 24 0.82 -16.45 -12.05
CA PRO A 24 1.45 -15.14 -12.21
C PRO A 24 1.92 -14.58 -10.85
N LEU A 25 3.02 -13.83 -10.86
CA LEU A 25 3.60 -13.24 -9.65
C LEU A 25 2.62 -12.36 -8.86
N ASP A 26 1.73 -11.66 -9.56
CA ASP A 26 0.68 -10.83 -8.94
C ASP A 26 -0.36 -11.67 -8.19
N GLU A 27 -0.72 -12.83 -8.71
CA GLU A 27 -1.58 -13.78 -8.03
C GLU A 27 -0.86 -14.54 -6.93
N ALA A 28 0.47 -14.69 -7.01
CA ALA A 28 1.27 -15.32 -5.97
C ALA A 28 1.16 -14.57 -4.64
N GLY A 29 1.17 -13.24 -4.67
CA GLY A 29 0.92 -12.40 -3.52
C GLY A 29 -0.48 -12.59 -2.95
N ASN A 30 -1.49 -12.65 -3.81
CA ASN A 30 -2.89 -12.85 -3.43
C ASN A 30 -3.13 -14.26 -2.87
N ILE A 31 -2.53 -15.29 -3.44
CA ILE A 31 -2.68 -16.68 -2.98
C ILE A 31 -1.97 -16.89 -1.64
N ALA A 32 -0.75 -16.39 -1.47
CA ALA A 32 -0.05 -16.42 -0.20
C ALA A 32 -0.85 -15.72 0.90
N PHE A 33 -1.52 -14.65 0.54
CA PHE A 33 -2.40 -13.88 1.38
C PHE A 33 -3.66 -14.64 1.78
N HIS A 34 -4.33 -15.30 0.82
CA HIS A 34 -5.46 -16.19 1.08
C HIS A 34 -5.07 -17.41 1.93
N PHE A 35 -3.87 -17.92 1.73
CA PHE A 35 -3.34 -19.05 2.50
C PHE A 35 -3.10 -18.69 3.97
N ILE A 36 -2.53 -17.50 4.20
CA ILE A 36 -2.35 -16.95 5.56
C ILE A 36 -3.72 -16.76 6.22
N ASN A 37 -4.73 -16.35 5.46
CA ASN A 37 -6.09 -16.14 5.96
C ASN A 37 -6.80 -17.45 6.30
N ALA A 38 -6.63 -18.50 5.52
CA ALA A 38 -7.27 -19.79 5.73
C ALA A 38 -6.73 -20.56 6.96
N GLN A 39 -5.56 -20.22 7.45
CA GLN A 39 -4.93 -20.92 8.57
C GLN A 39 -5.23 -20.34 9.95
N TYR A 40 -5.94 -19.19 10.05
CA TYR A 40 -5.96 -18.47 11.32
C TYR A 40 -7.31 -17.81 11.64
N ASP A 41 -8.01 -18.37 12.58
CA ASP A 41 -9.06 -17.68 13.36
C ASP A 41 -8.48 -16.72 14.41
N ASN A 42 -7.29 -16.13 14.16
CA ASN A 42 -6.64 -15.26 15.13
C ASN A 42 -6.93 -13.78 14.77
N PRO A 43 -7.40 -12.95 15.73
CA PRO A 43 -7.70 -11.53 15.49
C PRO A 43 -6.55 -10.71 14.88
N SER A 44 -5.30 -11.06 15.21
CA SER A 44 -4.13 -10.39 14.63
C SER A 44 -3.96 -10.65 13.14
N ASN A 45 -4.49 -11.75 12.63
CA ASN A 45 -4.39 -12.09 11.22
C ASN A 45 -5.47 -11.42 10.38
N SER A 46 -6.67 -11.24 10.92
CA SER A 46 -7.71 -10.45 10.25
C SER A 46 -7.27 -8.99 10.09
N GLN A 47 -6.56 -8.43 11.06
CA GLN A 47 -6.01 -7.09 10.97
C GLN A 47 -4.90 -6.98 9.90
N ASN A 48 -4.00 -7.94 9.84
CA ASN A 48 -2.97 -7.99 8.80
C ASN A 48 -3.58 -8.14 7.40
N LEU A 49 -4.67 -8.85 7.28
CA LEU A 49 -5.43 -8.99 6.05
C LEU A 49 -6.03 -7.66 5.60
N ILE A 50 -6.65 -6.94 6.51
CA ILE A 50 -7.21 -5.60 6.25
C ILE A 50 -6.10 -4.64 5.79
N ILE A 51 -4.96 -4.66 6.48
CA ILE A 51 -3.80 -3.82 6.13
C ILE A 51 -3.33 -4.12 4.71
N ALA A 52 -3.14 -5.38 4.36
CA ALA A 52 -2.62 -5.73 3.04
C ALA A 52 -3.62 -5.43 1.92
N HIS A 53 -4.92 -5.62 2.12
CA HIS A 53 -5.94 -5.19 1.16
C HIS A 53 -5.93 -3.67 0.98
N ALA A 54 -5.84 -2.93 2.06
CA ALA A 54 -5.80 -1.47 2.00
C ALA A 54 -4.52 -0.96 1.33
N VAL A 55 -3.37 -1.57 1.60
CA VAL A 55 -2.12 -1.24 0.90
C VAL A 55 -2.26 -1.48 -0.60
N SER A 56 -2.75 -2.64 -1.01
CA SER A 56 -2.97 -2.95 -2.43
C SER A 56 -3.90 -1.94 -3.09
N ALA A 57 -5.02 -1.61 -2.44
CA ALA A 57 -5.98 -0.63 -2.96
C ALA A 57 -5.36 0.76 -3.12
N VAL A 58 -4.58 1.22 -2.16
CA VAL A 58 -3.89 2.53 -2.25
C VAL A 58 -2.86 2.53 -3.38
N LEU A 59 -2.06 1.47 -3.51
CA LEU A 59 -1.10 1.33 -4.61
C LEU A 59 -1.80 1.37 -5.98
N ASP A 60 -2.94 0.70 -6.12
CA ASP A 60 -3.74 0.68 -7.34
C ASP A 60 -4.34 2.07 -7.64
N ILE A 61 -4.88 2.76 -6.64
CA ILE A 61 -5.41 4.12 -6.80
C ILE A 61 -4.33 5.04 -7.36
N VAL A 62 -3.13 4.99 -6.81
CA VAL A 62 -2.00 5.81 -7.28
C VAL A 62 -1.59 5.41 -8.70
N LYS A 63 -1.42 4.12 -8.94
CA LYS A 63 -1.05 3.57 -10.25
C LYS A 63 -1.99 4.04 -11.36
N TYR A 64 -3.29 3.84 -11.15
CA TYR A 64 -4.29 4.17 -12.18
C TYR A 64 -4.55 5.68 -12.30
N THR A 65 -4.48 6.42 -11.20
CA THR A 65 -4.69 7.86 -11.24
C THR A 65 -3.58 8.59 -11.98
N LEU A 66 -2.34 8.15 -11.79
CA LEU A 66 -1.15 8.80 -12.33
C LEU A 66 -0.56 8.10 -13.56
N GLY A 67 -1.15 6.97 -13.97
CA GLY A 67 -0.67 6.19 -15.12
C GLY A 67 0.72 5.59 -14.92
N LEU A 68 1.03 5.17 -13.68
CA LEU A 68 2.34 4.63 -13.33
C LEU A 68 2.49 3.16 -13.72
N THR A 69 3.72 2.78 -14.06
CA THR A 69 4.13 1.38 -14.13
C THR A 69 5.22 1.15 -13.10
N TYR A 70 4.89 0.41 -12.04
CA TYR A 70 5.86 0.17 -10.98
C TYR A 70 6.98 -0.77 -11.43
N ASN A 71 8.23 -0.39 -11.14
CA ASN A 71 9.34 -1.32 -11.18
C ASN A 71 9.48 -1.96 -9.78
N GLU A 72 8.85 -3.12 -9.61
CA GLU A 72 8.76 -3.80 -8.32
C GLU A 72 10.11 -4.26 -7.77
N ASP A 73 11.11 -4.43 -8.63
CA ASP A 73 12.47 -4.79 -8.24
C ASP A 73 13.30 -3.58 -7.76
N SER A 74 12.77 -2.38 -7.88
CA SER A 74 13.49 -1.17 -7.48
C SER A 74 13.45 -0.92 -5.97
N LEU A 75 14.54 -0.35 -5.46
CA LEU A 75 14.62 0.08 -4.06
C LEU A 75 13.60 1.19 -3.77
N SER A 76 13.34 2.06 -4.74
CA SER A 76 12.35 3.14 -4.63
C SER A 76 10.94 2.60 -4.45
N TYR A 77 10.56 1.58 -5.23
CA TYR A 77 9.27 0.93 -5.07
C TYR A 77 9.15 0.24 -3.70
N SER A 78 10.17 -0.49 -3.27
CA SER A 78 10.18 -1.15 -1.96
C SER A 78 10.00 -0.13 -0.81
N ARG A 79 10.67 1.02 -0.89
CA ARG A 79 10.51 2.11 0.08
C ARG A 79 9.10 2.72 0.02
N TYR A 80 8.60 2.96 -1.18
CA TYR A 80 7.26 3.49 -1.38
C TYR A 80 6.20 2.58 -0.75
N VAL A 81 6.22 1.29 -1.04
CA VAL A 81 5.32 0.30 -0.44
C VAL A 81 5.41 0.30 1.08
N THR A 82 6.63 0.39 1.62
CA THR A 82 6.85 0.47 3.07
C THR A 82 6.15 1.70 3.67
N HIS A 83 6.26 2.86 3.03
CA HIS A 83 5.61 4.08 3.51
C HIS A 83 4.08 4.03 3.41
N ILE A 84 3.54 3.45 2.34
CA ILE A 84 2.10 3.21 2.23
C ILE A 84 1.62 2.23 3.31
N ARG A 85 2.38 1.18 3.57
CA ARG A 85 2.07 0.23 4.65
C ARG A 85 2.04 0.90 6.03
N LEU A 86 3.01 1.75 6.33
CA LEU A 86 3.06 2.50 7.59
C LEU A 86 1.85 3.44 7.74
N PHE A 87 1.46 4.12 6.67
CA PHE A 87 0.24 4.92 6.65
C PHE A 87 -1.00 4.06 6.98
N VAL A 88 -1.18 2.95 6.28
CA VAL A 88 -2.33 2.05 6.49
C VAL A 88 -2.33 1.47 7.91
N GLN A 89 -1.17 1.11 8.46
CA GLN A 89 -1.06 0.63 9.84
C GLN A 89 -1.54 1.68 10.85
N ARG A 90 -1.14 2.95 10.67
CA ARG A 90 -1.61 4.05 11.51
C ARG A 90 -3.12 4.27 11.39
N LEU A 91 -3.64 4.14 10.17
CA LEU A 91 -5.07 4.26 9.90
C LEU A 91 -5.88 3.17 10.63
N VAL A 92 -5.49 1.92 10.49
CA VAL A 92 -6.15 0.74 11.10
C VAL A 92 -6.03 0.75 12.62
N SER A 93 -4.91 1.23 13.16
CA SER A 93 -4.69 1.35 14.61
C SER A 93 -5.26 2.62 15.22
N HIS A 94 -5.95 3.46 14.45
CA HIS A 94 -6.46 4.77 14.88
C HIS A 94 -5.38 5.68 15.47
N ASN A 95 -4.18 5.59 14.97
CA ASN A 95 -3.02 6.35 15.43
C ASN A 95 -2.40 7.17 14.28
N GLN A 96 -3.26 7.90 13.57
CA GLN A 96 -2.83 8.77 12.48
C GLN A 96 -1.88 9.88 12.97
N LEU A 97 -1.07 10.39 12.06
CA LEU A 97 -0.30 11.61 12.30
C LEU A 97 -1.25 12.76 12.66
N PRO A 98 -0.84 13.68 13.54
CA PRO A 98 -1.73 14.74 14.02
C PRO A 98 -2.23 15.65 12.90
N GLU A 99 -3.30 16.37 13.19
CA GLU A 99 -3.87 17.36 12.26
C GLU A 99 -2.98 18.60 12.11
N ASP A 100 -2.09 18.81 13.07
CA ASP A 100 -1.28 20.00 13.24
C ASP A 100 -0.09 20.04 12.25
N THR A 101 -0.39 20.32 11.00
CA THR A 101 0.63 20.59 9.99
C THR A 101 0.99 22.07 10.01
N SER A 102 2.29 22.39 9.99
CA SER A 102 2.70 23.76 9.78
C SER A 102 2.05 24.33 8.49
N PRO A 103 1.20 25.35 8.57
CA PRO A 103 0.58 25.91 7.37
C PRO A 103 1.59 26.32 6.31
N LEU A 104 2.73 26.81 6.75
CA LEU A 104 3.83 27.22 5.88
C LEU A 104 4.36 26.06 5.02
N LEU A 105 4.53 24.88 5.61
CA LEU A 105 5.02 23.70 4.88
C LEU A 105 3.99 23.21 3.86
N TYR A 106 2.72 23.19 4.24
CA TYR A 106 1.64 22.81 3.34
C TYR A 106 1.52 23.77 2.16
N ASP A 107 1.54 25.08 2.42
CA ASP A 107 1.44 26.13 1.41
C ASP A 107 2.61 26.13 0.42
N GLN A 108 3.78 25.67 0.84
CA GLN A 108 4.94 25.55 -0.03
C GLN A 108 4.90 24.28 -0.92
N ILE A 109 4.35 23.21 -0.42
CA ILE A 109 4.36 21.91 -1.11
C ILE A 109 3.13 21.74 -2.00
N ALA A 110 1.97 22.19 -1.58
CA ALA A 110 0.72 22.02 -2.32
C ALA A 110 0.76 22.55 -3.78
N PRO A 111 1.35 23.72 -4.08
CA PRO A 111 1.45 24.19 -5.45
C PRO A 111 2.35 23.34 -6.36
N VAL A 112 3.35 22.69 -5.78
CA VAL A 112 4.32 21.85 -6.51
C VAL A 112 3.76 20.44 -6.74
N CYS A 113 3.01 19.90 -5.78
CA CYS A 113 2.51 18.53 -5.76
C CYS A 113 1.00 18.44 -6.07
N GLN A 114 0.49 19.22 -7.01
CA GLN A 114 -0.95 19.28 -7.32
C GLN A 114 -1.53 17.93 -7.77
N LYS A 115 -0.80 17.19 -8.60
CA LYS A 115 -1.22 15.87 -9.10
C LYS A 115 -1.26 14.85 -7.98
N GLU A 116 -0.28 14.91 -7.10
CA GLU A 116 -0.15 14.04 -5.94
C GLU A 116 -1.29 14.28 -4.94
N PHE A 117 -1.59 15.54 -4.65
CA PHE A 117 -2.74 15.88 -3.79
C PHE A 117 -4.08 15.48 -4.40
N ALA A 118 -4.27 15.64 -5.71
CA ALA A 118 -5.46 15.13 -6.39
C ALA A 118 -5.58 13.59 -6.27
N CYS A 119 -4.46 12.88 -6.30
CA CYS A 119 -4.41 11.46 -6.05
C CYS A 119 -4.75 11.13 -4.58
N VAL A 120 -4.22 11.90 -3.64
CA VAL A 120 -4.53 11.77 -2.20
C VAL A 120 -6.03 12.00 -1.93
N ASP A 121 -6.69 12.89 -2.66
CA ASP A 121 -8.15 13.08 -2.55
C ASP A 121 -8.93 11.80 -2.91
N LYS A 122 -8.46 11.05 -3.90
CA LYS A 122 -9.06 9.74 -4.23
C LYS A 122 -8.79 8.70 -3.16
N ILE A 123 -7.60 8.70 -2.57
CA ILE A 123 -7.29 7.86 -1.42
C ILE A 123 -8.20 8.21 -0.25
N GLN A 124 -8.47 9.50 -0.03
CA GLN A 124 -9.40 9.97 1.01
C GLN A 124 -10.82 9.40 0.81
N ILE A 125 -11.32 9.36 -0.41
CA ILE A 125 -12.63 8.78 -0.72
C ILE A 125 -12.65 7.31 -0.32
N TYR A 126 -11.64 6.55 -0.76
CA TYR A 126 -11.49 5.14 -0.40
C TYR A 126 -11.44 4.93 1.13
N VAL A 127 -10.64 5.73 1.82
CA VAL A 127 -10.50 5.66 3.29
C VAL A 127 -11.82 5.96 3.99
N SER A 128 -12.55 6.97 3.52
CA SER A 128 -13.86 7.33 4.08
C SER A 128 -14.88 6.21 3.92
N GLU A 129 -14.88 5.53 2.77
CA GLU A 129 -15.81 4.44 2.48
C GLU A 129 -15.48 3.17 3.24
N GLN A 130 -14.20 2.82 3.36
CA GLN A 130 -13.77 1.56 3.97
C GLN A 130 -13.57 1.64 5.48
N PHE A 131 -13.13 2.77 6.00
CA PHE A 131 -12.74 2.94 7.40
C PHE A 131 -13.59 3.97 8.16
N GLN A 132 -14.53 4.64 7.50
CA GLN A 132 -15.39 5.68 8.08
C GLN A 132 -14.60 6.77 8.83
N THR A 133 -13.46 7.16 8.28
CA THR A 133 -12.57 8.16 8.86
C THR A 133 -12.03 9.11 7.80
N GLN A 134 -11.48 10.23 8.26
CA GLN A 134 -10.81 11.21 7.41
C GLN A 134 -9.29 11.07 7.58
N ILE A 135 -8.55 11.36 6.51
CA ILE A 135 -7.09 11.45 6.55
C ILE A 135 -6.69 12.82 7.09
N THR A 136 -5.83 12.86 8.09
CA THR A 136 -5.31 14.11 8.66
C THR A 136 -4.45 14.87 7.64
N ASN A 137 -4.29 16.18 7.82
CA ASN A 137 -3.47 17.00 6.93
C ASN A 137 -2.00 16.55 6.89
N GLN A 138 -1.45 16.09 8.01
CA GLN A 138 -0.11 15.52 8.03
C GLN A 138 0.01 14.22 7.24
N GLU A 139 -0.98 13.35 7.33
CA GLU A 139 -1.02 12.12 6.51
C GLU A 139 -1.18 12.43 5.02
N ARG A 140 -1.98 13.43 4.68
CA ARG A 140 -2.13 13.90 3.29
C ARG A 140 -0.80 14.38 2.73
N LEU A 141 -0.08 15.18 3.49
CA LEU A 141 1.25 15.67 3.12
C LEU A 141 2.26 14.52 3.02
N TYR A 142 2.24 13.59 3.97
CA TYR A 142 3.07 12.39 3.96
C TYR A 142 2.85 11.56 2.68
N LEU A 143 1.61 11.30 2.33
CA LEU A 143 1.27 10.56 1.10
C LEU A 143 1.71 11.31 -0.15
N ALA A 144 1.42 12.60 -0.25
CA ALA A 144 1.79 13.41 -1.40
C ALA A 144 3.31 13.41 -1.65
N LEU A 145 4.12 13.52 -0.60
CA LEU A 145 5.57 13.49 -0.70
C LEU A 145 6.11 12.13 -1.17
N HIS A 146 5.54 11.03 -0.68
CA HIS A 146 5.97 9.70 -1.10
C HIS A 146 5.52 9.36 -2.52
N ILE A 147 4.33 9.81 -2.92
CA ILE A 147 3.86 9.69 -4.31
C ILE A 147 4.76 10.52 -5.24
N HIS A 148 5.13 11.73 -4.83
CA HIS A 148 6.03 12.57 -5.61
C HIS A 148 7.37 11.89 -5.88
N ARG A 149 7.97 11.30 -4.86
CA ARG A 149 9.24 10.56 -5.02
C ARG A 149 9.15 9.40 -5.99
N ILE A 150 8.09 8.61 -5.94
CA ILE A 150 7.95 7.49 -6.88
C ILE A 150 7.70 7.98 -8.31
N LEU A 151 7.08 9.13 -8.48
CA LEU A 151 6.93 9.79 -9.79
C LEU A 151 8.27 10.25 -10.36
N GLU A 152 9.11 10.89 -9.55
CA GLU A 152 10.45 11.34 -9.97
C GLU A 152 11.34 10.18 -10.41
N ASP A 153 11.27 9.06 -9.72
CA ASP A 153 12.08 7.88 -10.05
C ASP A 153 11.68 7.20 -11.36
N GLN A 154 10.52 7.54 -11.92
CA GLN A 154 10.02 7.03 -13.20
C GLN A 154 10.21 8.02 -14.37
N SER A 155 10.67 9.22 -14.06
CA SER A 155 10.98 10.23 -15.04
C SER A 155 12.39 10.07 -15.60
#